data_427cf43e8587e676bc7edc93c480892e
#
_entry.id   427cf43e8587e676bc7edc93c480892e
#
_cell.length_a   1.000
_cell.length_b   1.000
_cell.length_c   1.000
_cell.angle_alpha   90.00
_cell.angle_beta   90.00
_cell.angle_gamma   90.00
#
_symmetry.space_group_name_H-M   'P 1'
#
loop_
_entity.id
_entity.type
_entity.pdbx_description
1 polymer ?
#
loop_
_entity_poly.entity_id
_entity_poly.type
_entity_poly.pdbx_seq_one_letter_code
_entity_poly.pdbx_strand_id
1 'polypeptide(L)'
;NVNLETPLVRYKKGEKSAITMKIPMVSAIMQAVSGKDLAIALAQEGGVSFIYGSQSIEDEAAMVARVKGYKAGFVVSDSNVKEDDTMADVVRIKEETGHDTMAVTDDGTANGKLLGIVTGRDYRVSRMTTDEKVSSFMTPLEKLITAPETTTLKEANDIIWENKLNSLPIVNDKGELECYCPYCIHGGYDDDD
;
A
#
# COMPACT_ATOMS: atom_id res chain seq x y z
N ASN A 1 -0.38 -29.58 -18.13
CA ASN A 1 0.09 -28.40 -17.38
C ASN A 1 1.58 -28.24 -17.68
N VAL A 2 2.00 -27.01 -18.00
CA VAL A 2 3.40 -26.63 -18.23
C VAL A 2 3.92 -25.97 -16.97
N ASN A 3 5.02 -26.47 -16.41
CA ASN A 3 5.71 -25.80 -15.30
C ASN A 3 6.69 -24.77 -15.89
N LEU A 4 6.51 -23.51 -15.55
CA LEU A 4 7.34 -22.37 -15.98
C LEU A 4 8.44 -22.00 -14.97
N GLU A 5 8.52 -22.70 -13.85
CA GLU A 5 9.53 -22.43 -12.82
C GLU A 5 10.95 -22.57 -13.39
N THR A 6 11.75 -21.53 -13.24
CA THR A 6 13.06 -21.40 -13.87
C THR A 6 14.10 -20.89 -12.87
N PRO A 7 15.30 -21.51 -12.81
CA PRO A 7 16.38 -21.01 -11.97
C PRO A 7 16.94 -19.70 -12.51
N LEU A 8 17.12 -18.69 -11.65
CA LEU A 8 17.74 -17.42 -12.00
C LEU A 8 19.28 -17.49 -11.88
N VAL A 9 19.79 -18.33 -10.98
CA VAL A 9 21.22 -18.47 -10.72
C VAL A 9 21.71 -19.88 -11.05
N ARG A 10 23.01 -20.00 -11.34
CA ARG A 10 23.63 -21.32 -11.60
C ARG A 10 23.51 -22.25 -10.41
N TYR A 11 23.24 -23.51 -10.69
CA TYR A 11 23.16 -24.58 -9.70
C TYR A 11 23.81 -25.85 -10.26
N LYS A 12 24.24 -26.77 -9.39
CA LYS A 12 24.74 -28.07 -9.79
C LYS A 12 23.59 -29.03 -10.02
N LYS A 13 23.78 -29.97 -10.95
CA LYS A 13 22.76 -31.01 -11.22
C LYS A 13 22.46 -31.79 -9.94
N GLY A 14 21.18 -31.81 -9.57
CA GLY A 14 20.69 -32.46 -8.34
C GLY A 14 20.61 -31.56 -7.11
N GLU A 15 21.08 -30.30 -7.19
CA GLU A 15 20.90 -29.30 -6.15
C GLU A 15 19.74 -28.34 -6.53
N LYS A 16 19.07 -27.79 -5.53
CA LYS A 16 18.05 -26.74 -5.74
C LYS A 16 18.75 -25.40 -5.98
N SER A 17 18.29 -24.63 -6.99
CA SER A 17 18.77 -23.28 -7.22
C SER A 17 18.50 -22.40 -6.00
N ALA A 18 19.44 -21.52 -5.65
CA ALA A 18 19.28 -20.58 -4.56
C ALA A 18 18.18 -19.53 -4.84
N ILE A 19 17.95 -19.20 -6.13
CA ILE A 19 16.91 -18.27 -6.56
C ILE A 19 16.20 -18.87 -7.77
N THR A 20 14.89 -19.02 -7.68
CA THR A 20 14.01 -19.46 -8.77
C THR A 20 12.94 -18.42 -9.05
N MET A 21 12.49 -18.35 -10.29
CA MET A 21 11.34 -17.55 -10.73
C MET A 21 10.16 -18.48 -11.03
N LYS A 22 8.95 -18.06 -10.74
CA LYS A 22 7.74 -18.82 -11.11
C LYS A 22 7.44 -18.75 -12.60
N ILE A 23 7.78 -17.62 -13.25
CA ILE A 23 7.70 -17.41 -14.67
C ILE A 23 9.05 -16.90 -15.20
N PRO A 24 9.49 -17.28 -16.42
CA PRO A 24 10.77 -16.86 -16.99
C PRO A 24 10.71 -15.44 -17.59
N MET A 25 10.26 -14.47 -16.81
CA MET A 25 10.18 -13.08 -17.23
C MET A 25 11.07 -12.18 -16.38
N VAL A 26 11.89 -11.38 -17.04
CA VAL A 26 12.83 -10.44 -16.41
C VAL A 26 12.74 -9.10 -17.10
N SER A 27 12.72 -8.01 -16.34
CA SER A 27 12.70 -6.66 -16.95
C SER A 27 14.03 -6.29 -17.57
N ALA A 28 13.98 -5.51 -18.66
CA ALA A 28 15.19 -4.89 -19.23
C ALA A 28 15.63 -3.70 -18.36
N ILE A 29 16.91 -3.61 -18.04
CA ILE A 29 17.51 -2.60 -17.15
C ILE A 29 17.59 -1.21 -17.82
N MET A 30 16.44 -0.63 -18.15
CA MET A 30 16.31 0.66 -18.82
C MET A 30 15.42 1.61 -18.01
N GLN A 31 15.77 2.88 -17.95
CA GLN A 31 15.05 3.90 -17.18
C GLN A 31 13.57 3.99 -17.58
N ALA A 32 13.25 3.91 -18.86
CA ALA A 32 11.87 3.97 -19.35
C ALA A 32 11.05 2.69 -19.11
N VAL A 33 11.68 1.61 -18.65
CA VAL A 33 11.05 0.28 -18.52
C VAL A 33 11.07 -0.21 -17.09
N SER A 34 12.24 -0.26 -16.46
CA SER A 34 12.48 -1.02 -15.23
C SER A 34 12.45 -0.17 -13.97
N GLY A 35 11.36 0.57 -13.77
CA GLY A 35 11.08 1.30 -12.53
C GLY A 35 10.31 0.45 -11.51
N LYS A 36 9.94 1.07 -10.39
CA LYS A 36 9.23 0.43 -9.27
C LYS A 36 7.92 -0.24 -9.67
N ASP A 37 7.14 0.36 -10.58
CA ASP A 37 5.80 -0.11 -10.92
C ASP A 37 5.85 -1.41 -11.73
N LEU A 38 6.75 -1.49 -12.74
CA LEU A 38 6.97 -2.75 -13.46
C LEU A 38 7.58 -3.82 -12.55
N ALA A 39 8.46 -3.42 -11.61
CA ALA A 39 9.05 -4.38 -10.66
C ALA A 39 8.00 -5.01 -9.75
N ILE A 40 7.03 -4.24 -9.28
CA ILE A 40 5.88 -4.74 -8.50
C ILE A 40 5.04 -5.69 -9.36
N ALA A 41 4.64 -5.27 -10.56
CA ALA A 41 3.82 -6.08 -11.46
C ALA A 41 4.49 -7.41 -11.81
N LEU A 42 5.80 -7.41 -12.14
CA LEU A 42 6.53 -8.64 -12.41
C LEU A 42 6.66 -9.55 -11.17
N ALA A 43 6.85 -8.96 -9.99
CA ALA A 43 6.92 -9.74 -8.75
C ALA A 43 5.59 -10.44 -8.43
N GLN A 44 4.45 -9.79 -8.68
CA GLN A 44 3.12 -10.38 -8.51
C GLN A 44 2.91 -11.60 -9.41
N GLU A 45 3.43 -11.58 -10.63
CA GLU A 45 3.37 -12.71 -11.57
C GLU A 45 4.48 -13.76 -11.34
N GLY A 46 5.40 -13.51 -10.41
CA GLY A 46 6.51 -14.41 -10.10
C GLY A 46 7.75 -14.26 -10.98
N GLY A 47 7.86 -13.16 -11.71
CA GLY A 47 9.05 -12.74 -12.44
C GLY A 47 10.04 -11.96 -11.57
N VAL A 48 11.08 -11.41 -12.19
CA VAL A 48 12.13 -10.63 -11.53
C VAL A 48 12.40 -9.32 -12.28
N SER A 49 12.60 -8.24 -11.55
CA SER A 49 12.99 -6.96 -12.12
C SER A 49 14.39 -6.54 -11.68
N PHE A 50 15.15 -5.96 -12.62
CA PHE A 50 16.39 -5.26 -12.33
C PHE A 50 16.11 -3.76 -12.45
N ILE A 51 16.12 -3.05 -11.32
CA ILE A 51 15.93 -1.60 -11.31
C ILE A 51 17.08 -0.92 -12.08
N TYR A 52 16.76 0.13 -12.86
CA TYR A 52 17.77 0.82 -13.64
C TYR A 52 18.75 1.61 -12.74
N GLY A 53 20.05 1.56 -13.05
CA GLY A 53 21.11 2.21 -12.27
C GLY A 53 21.47 3.65 -12.73
N SER A 54 20.78 4.22 -13.74
CA SER A 54 21.04 5.60 -14.21
C SER A 54 20.30 6.64 -13.35
N GLN A 55 20.52 6.58 -12.02
CA GLN A 55 19.94 7.45 -11.01
C GLN A 55 20.87 7.55 -9.79
N SER A 56 20.50 8.33 -8.77
CA SER A 56 21.26 8.35 -7.51
C SER A 56 21.11 7.04 -6.74
N ILE A 57 22.07 6.73 -5.87
CA ILE A 57 22.00 5.55 -4.99
C ILE A 57 20.78 5.63 -4.07
N GLU A 58 20.48 6.82 -3.60
CA GLU A 58 19.36 7.11 -2.72
C GLU A 58 18.01 6.84 -3.42
N ASP A 59 17.86 7.28 -4.68
CA ASP A 59 16.65 7.05 -5.47
C ASP A 59 16.46 5.56 -5.80
N GLU A 60 17.53 4.87 -6.19
CA GLU A 60 17.48 3.43 -6.46
C GLU A 60 17.14 2.64 -5.20
N ALA A 61 17.75 2.98 -4.07
CA ALA A 61 17.45 2.36 -2.78
C ALA A 61 15.98 2.59 -2.37
N ALA A 62 15.45 3.79 -2.56
CA ALA A 62 14.05 4.11 -2.30
C ALA A 62 13.08 3.30 -3.20
N MET A 63 13.40 3.14 -4.49
CA MET A 63 12.62 2.28 -5.39
C MET A 63 12.64 0.82 -4.94
N VAL A 64 13.81 0.28 -4.59
CA VAL A 64 13.93 -1.10 -4.09
C VAL A 64 13.16 -1.29 -2.79
N ALA A 65 13.28 -0.35 -1.85
CA ALA A 65 12.54 -0.38 -0.59
C ALA A 65 11.03 -0.42 -0.83
N ARG A 66 10.51 0.41 -1.77
CA ARG A 66 9.10 0.40 -2.14
C ARG A 66 8.65 -0.93 -2.74
N VAL A 67 9.45 -1.53 -3.63
CA VAL A 67 9.13 -2.85 -4.21
C VAL A 67 9.13 -3.93 -3.13
N LYS A 68 10.11 -3.92 -2.22
CA LYS A 68 10.21 -4.89 -1.12
C LYS A 68 9.14 -4.73 -0.05
N GLY A 69 8.71 -3.50 0.20
CA GLY A 69 7.62 -3.19 1.14
C GLY A 69 6.23 -3.39 0.53
N TYR A 70 6.11 -3.66 -0.78
CA TYR A 70 4.82 -3.89 -1.41
C TYR A 70 4.24 -5.24 -0.94
N LYS A 71 3.04 -5.16 -0.36
CA LYS A 71 2.23 -6.34 -0.02
C LYS A 71 1.02 -6.36 -0.96
N ALA A 72 0.77 -7.46 -1.65
CA ALA A 72 -0.43 -7.62 -2.48
C ALA A 72 -1.68 -7.36 -1.63
N GLY A 73 -2.57 -6.51 -2.12
CA GLY A 73 -3.78 -6.12 -1.38
C GLY A 73 -3.59 -5.05 -0.30
N PHE A 74 -2.36 -4.56 -0.07
CA PHE A 74 -2.08 -3.47 0.86
C PHE A 74 -1.55 -2.24 0.09
N VAL A 75 -2.08 -1.07 0.38
CA VAL A 75 -1.76 0.20 -0.32
C VAL A 75 -1.15 1.17 0.68
N VAL A 76 0.05 1.69 0.37
CA VAL A 76 0.63 2.80 1.15
C VAL A 76 -0.18 4.05 0.86
N SER A 77 -0.57 4.76 1.90
CA SER A 77 -1.33 5.99 1.77
C SER A 77 -0.48 7.09 1.10
N ASP A 78 -1.00 7.68 0.03
CA ASP A 78 -0.47 8.89 -0.60
C ASP A 78 -1.35 10.12 -0.30
N SER A 79 -2.38 9.94 0.50
CA SER A 79 -3.39 10.91 0.86
C SER A 79 -3.46 11.03 2.39
N ASN A 80 -2.61 11.91 2.95
CA ASN A 80 -2.47 12.08 4.38
C ASN A 80 -2.69 13.54 4.75
N VAL A 81 -3.29 13.78 5.91
CA VAL A 81 -3.56 15.10 6.48
C VAL A 81 -3.21 15.13 7.96
N LYS A 82 -3.08 16.34 8.51
CA LYS A 82 -2.92 16.58 9.94
C LYS A 82 -4.25 16.95 10.59
N GLU A 83 -4.33 16.83 11.90
CA GLU A 83 -5.49 17.28 12.67
C GLU A 83 -5.79 18.78 12.49
N ASP A 84 -4.73 19.58 12.29
CA ASP A 84 -4.84 21.03 12.12
C ASP A 84 -5.10 21.47 10.68
N ASP A 85 -5.02 20.57 9.71
CA ASP A 85 -5.40 20.85 8.32
C ASP A 85 -6.91 21.13 8.22
N THR A 86 -7.30 21.73 7.10
CA THR A 86 -8.67 22.20 6.90
C THR A 86 -9.45 21.29 5.94
N MET A 87 -10.77 21.45 5.91
CA MET A 87 -11.61 20.79 4.91
C MET A 87 -11.20 21.16 3.48
N ALA A 88 -10.70 22.38 3.24
CA ALA A 88 -10.17 22.77 1.94
C ALA A 88 -8.98 21.91 1.51
N ASP A 89 -8.08 21.57 2.45
CA ASP A 89 -6.93 20.68 2.19
C ASP A 89 -7.38 19.26 1.85
N VAL A 90 -8.38 18.74 2.57
CA VAL A 90 -8.97 17.42 2.30
C VAL A 90 -9.58 17.39 0.89
N VAL A 91 -10.34 18.42 0.50
CA VAL A 91 -10.95 18.50 -0.84
C VAL A 91 -9.86 18.57 -1.92
N ARG A 92 -8.84 19.40 -1.72
CA ARG A 92 -7.71 19.55 -2.65
C ARG A 92 -6.98 18.21 -2.85
N ILE A 93 -6.62 17.51 -1.76
CA ILE A 93 -5.93 16.20 -1.84
C ILE A 93 -6.83 15.18 -2.55
N LYS A 94 -8.14 15.18 -2.29
CA LYS A 94 -9.07 14.30 -2.99
C LYS A 94 -9.12 14.59 -4.50
N GLU A 95 -9.11 15.86 -4.91
CA GLU A 95 -9.09 16.24 -6.32
C GLU A 95 -7.76 15.83 -6.99
N GLU A 96 -6.64 15.95 -6.28
CA GLU A 96 -5.31 15.59 -6.78
C GLU A 96 -5.09 14.07 -6.89
N THR A 97 -5.57 13.30 -5.92
CA THR A 97 -5.29 11.85 -5.81
C THR A 97 -6.45 10.96 -6.25
N GLY A 98 -7.67 11.49 -6.22
CA GLY A 98 -8.90 10.73 -6.47
C GLY A 98 -9.33 9.83 -5.29
N HIS A 99 -8.64 9.89 -4.14
CA HIS A 99 -8.91 9.04 -2.99
C HIS A 99 -9.94 9.67 -2.05
N ASP A 100 -10.90 8.84 -1.61
CA ASP A 100 -11.96 9.23 -0.67
C ASP A 100 -11.58 9.00 0.80
N THR A 101 -10.55 8.21 1.06
CA THR A 101 -10.08 7.90 2.42
C THR A 101 -8.69 8.48 2.61
N MET A 102 -8.51 9.26 3.67
CA MET A 102 -7.25 9.90 4.03
C MET A 102 -6.86 9.54 5.45
N ALA A 103 -5.59 9.23 5.68
CA ALA A 103 -5.06 9.10 7.03
C ALA A 103 -4.92 10.47 7.68
N VAL A 104 -5.28 10.56 8.95
CA VAL A 104 -4.89 11.67 9.80
C VAL A 104 -3.71 11.21 10.63
N THR A 105 -2.54 11.80 10.38
CA THR A 105 -1.30 11.48 11.08
C THR A 105 -0.74 12.73 11.77
N ASP A 106 0.12 12.52 12.75
CA ASP A 106 0.70 13.62 13.54
C ASP A 106 1.57 14.57 12.71
N ASP A 107 2.24 14.03 11.69
CA ASP A 107 3.12 14.80 10.80
C ASP A 107 2.58 15.01 9.37
N GLY A 108 1.43 14.40 9.03
CA GLY A 108 0.82 14.45 7.70
C GLY A 108 1.51 13.57 6.67
N THR A 109 2.36 12.64 7.08
CA THR A 109 3.06 11.71 6.19
C THR A 109 2.45 10.31 6.22
N ALA A 110 2.83 9.48 5.24
CA ALA A 110 2.37 8.09 5.12
C ALA A 110 2.84 7.19 6.28
N ASN A 111 3.91 7.57 6.98
CA ASN A 111 4.50 6.79 8.07
C ASN A 111 4.36 7.51 9.43
N GLY A 112 3.56 8.57 9.49
CA GLY A 112 3.28 9.29 10.73
C GLY A 112 2.44 8.44 11.69
N LYS A 113 2.40 8.86 12.95
CA LYS A 113 1.55 8.22 13.96
C LYS A 113 0.08 8.43 13.60
N LEU A 114 -0.67 7.33 13.50
CA LEU A 114 -2.08 7.37 13.13
C LEU A 114 -2.91 7.99 14.27
N LEU A 115 -3.65 9.06 13.97
CA LEU A 115 -4.55 9.75 14.89
C LEU A 115 -6.02 9.50 14.54
N GLY A 116 -6.32 9.23 13.27
CA GLY A 116 -7.67 8.99 12.79
C GLY A 116 -7.70 8.79 11.29
N ILE A 117 -8.91 8.79 10.74
CA ILE A 117 -9.15 8.80 9.29
C ILE A 117 -10.24 9.81 8.93
N VAL A 118 -10.17 10.32 7.70
CA VAL A 118 -11.25 11.09 7.06
C VAL A 118 -11.73 10.31 5.84
N THR A 119 -13.03 10.15 5.72
CA THR A 119 -13.67 9.52 4.56
C THR A 119 -14.68 10.48 3.93
N GLY A 120 -15.11 10.24 2.70
CA GLY A 120 -16.15 11.04 2.04
C GLY A 120 -17.50 11.06 2.77
N ARG A 121 -17.67 10.30 3.86
CA ARG A 121 -18.87 10.30 4.72
C ARG A 121 -18.76 11.28 5.88
N ASP A 122 -17.55 11.66 6.27
CA ASP A 122 -17.27 12.47 7.46
C ASP A 122 -17.47 13.96 7.20
N TYR A 123 -17.43 14.40 5.94
CA TYR A 123 -17.61 15.81 5.59
C TYR A 123 -18.59 16.03 4.43
N ARG A 124 -19.18 17.21 4.39
CA ARG A 124 -20.08 17.66 3.32
C ARG A 124 -19.76 19.10 2.94
N VAL A 125 -19.16 19.30 1.77
CA VAL A 125 -18.76 20.61 1.23
C VAL A 125 -19.92 21.61 1.22
N SER A 126 -21.18 21.14 1.04
CA SER A 126 -22.37 22.00 1.02
C SER A 126 -22.87 22.45 2.40
N ARG A 127 -22.32 21.91 3.50
CA ARG A 127 -22.82 22.15 4.86
C ARG A 127 -21.75 22.57 5.87
N MET A 128 -20.50 22.48 5.49
CA MET A 128 -19.34 22.78 6.34
C MET A 128 -18.57 23.94 5.74
N THR A 129 -17.85 24.68 6.57
CA THR A 129 -16.97 25.75 6.13
C THR A 129 -15.63 25.19 5.68
N THR A 130 -15.01 25.82 4.69
CA THR A 130 -13.75 25.35 4.09
C THR A 130 -12.56 25.39 5.07
N ASP A 131 -12.63 26.22 6.08
CA ASP A 131 -11.65 26.42 7.15
C ASP A 131 -11.88 25.54 8.39
N GLU A 132 -12.91 24.67 8.36
CA GLU A 132 -13.17 23.72 9.43
C GLU A 132 -12.03 22.70 9.55
N LYS A 133 -11.52 22.53 10.78
CA LYS A 133 -10.36 21.67 11.04
C LYS A 133 -10.71 20.19 10.93
N VAL A 134 -9.78 19.39 10.41
CA VAL A 134 -9.87 17.93 10.28
C VAL A 134 -10.24 17.29 11.61
N SER A 135 -9.64 17.74 12.72
CA SER A 135 -9.92 17.23 14.07
C SER A 135 -11.40 17.31 14.48
N SER A 136 -12.20 18.19 13.89
CA SER A 136 -13.64 18.34 14.22
C SER A 136 -14.53 17.31 13.55
N PHE A 137 -14.13 16.77 12.40
CA PHE A 137 -14.95 15.86 11.62
C PHE A 137 -14.31 14.50 11.32
N MET A 138 -13.02 14.28 11.62
CA MET A 138 -12.37 12.99 11.45
C MET A 138 -13.01 11.91 12.33
N THR A 139 -12.86 10.66 11.94
CA THR A 139 -13.08 9.52 12.83
C THR A 139 -11.79 9.27 13.61
N PRO A 140 -11.77 9.52 14.94
CA PRO A 140 -10.56 9.41 15.75
C PRO A 140 -10.15 7.95 15.96
N LEU A 141 -8.87 7.72 16.26
CA LEU A 141 -8.26 6.40 16.39
C LEU A 141 -9.02 5.47 17.36
N GLU A 142 -9.56 6.00 18.46
CA GLU A 142 -10.28 5.18 19.46
C GLU A 142 -11.57 4.54 18.90
N LYS A 143 -12.08 5.06 17.79
CA LYS A 143 -13.25 4.52 17.08
C LYS A 143 -12.88 3.68 15.85
N LEU A 144 -11.60 3.61 15.51
CA LEU A 144 -11.13 2.85 14.38
C LEU A 144 -10.81 1.41 14.76
N ILE A 145 -11.05 0.52 13.83
CA ILE A 145 -10.49 -0.82 13.86
C ILE A 145 -9.20 -0.77 13.05
N THR A 146 -8.11 -1.15 13.68
CA THR A 146 -6.78 -1.26 13.06
C THR A 146 -6.26 -2.66 13.22
N ALA A 147 -5.26 -3.04 12.42
CA ALA A 147 -4.60 -4.32 12.55
C ALA A 147 -3.06 -4.15 12.55
N PRO A 148 -2.30 -5.07 13.16
CA PRO A 148 -0.86 -5.00 13.21
C PRO A 148 -0.22 -5.30 11.84
N GLU A 149 1.04 -4.90 11.65
CA GLU A 149 1.80 -5.11 10.41
C GLU A 149 1.98 -6.59 10.03
N THR A 150 1.84 -7.51 11.00
CA THR A 150 1.93 -8.96 10.79
C THR A 150 0.66 -9.55 10.17
N THR A 151 -0.43 -8.78 10.05
CA THR A 151 -1.72 -9.23 9.53
C THR A 151 -1.58 -9.70 8.09
N THR A 152 -2.07 -10.89 7.81
CA THR A 152 -2.16 -11.45 6.46
C THR A 152 -3.33 -10.83 5.69
N LEU A 153 -3.31 -10.94 4.36
CA LEU A 153 -4.42 -10.44 3.53
C LEU A 153 -5.76 -11.12 3.87
N LYS A 154 -5.73 -12.41 4.17
CA LYS A 154 -6.92 -13.17 4.58
C LYS A 154 -7.51 -12.63 5.88
N GLU A 155 -6.69 -12.51 6.92
CA GLU A 155 -7.12 -11.94 8.20
C GLU A 155 -7.65 -10.50 8.05
N ALA A 156 -6.99 -9.67 7.23
CA ALA A 156 -7.45 -8.33 6.93
C ALA A 156 -8.81 -8.31 6.24
N ASN A 157 -9.04 -9.20 5.28
CA ASN A 157 -10.31 -9.34 4.59
C ASN A 157 -11.42 -9.83 5.54
N ASP A 158 -11.13 -10.77 6.44
CA ASP A 158 -12.07 -11.24 7.45
C ASP A 158 -12.48 -10.09 8.38
N ILE A 159 -11.52 -9.31 8.88
CA ILE A 159 -11.78 -8.13 9.73
C ILE A 159 -12.64 -7.08 8.99
N ILE A 160 -12.32 -6.80 7.73
CA ILE A 160 -13.08 -5.86 6.87
C ILE A 160 -14.51 -6.35 6.71
N TRP A 161 -14.71 -7.63 6.41
CA TRP A 161 -16.01 -8.22 6.18
C TRP A 161 -16.88 -8.23 7.44
N GLU A 162 -16.36 -8.68 8.56
CA GLU A 162 -17.07 -8.77 9.84
C GLU A 162 -17.50 -7.38 10.33
N ASN A 163 -16.63 -6.39 10.19
CA ASN A 163 -16.87 -5.04 10.71
C ASN A 163 -17.45 -4.07 9.66
N LYS A 164 -17.71 -4.53 8.43
CA LYS A 164 -18.28 -3.73 7.33
C LYS A 164 -17.45 -2.47 7.01
N LEU A 165 -16.14 -2.64 7.01
CA LEU A 165 -15.19 -1.56 6.74
C LEU A 165 -15.03 -1.34 5.23
N ASN A 166 -14.65 -0.11 4.84
CA ASN A 166 -14.21 0.18 3.47
C ASN A 166 -12.70 0.01 3.30
N SER A 167 -11.96 0.18 4.39
CA SER A 167 -10.52 0.00 4.44
C SER A 167 -10.09 -0.29 5.88
N LEU A 168 -9.01 -1.02 6.04
CA LEU A 168 -8.42 -1.38 7.32
C LEU A 168 -7.02 -0.76 7.42
N PRO A 169 -6.80 0.20 8.32
CA PRO A 169 -5.46 0.73 8.59
C PRO A 169 -4.58 -0.35 9.26
N ILE A 170 -3.37 -0.49 8.76
CA ILE A 170 -2.34 -1.36 9.33
C ILE A 170 -1.32 -0.48 10.03
N VAL A 171 -1.07 -0.76 11.29
CA VAL A 171 -0.16 0.02 12.12
C VAL A 171 0.95 -0.87 12.70
N ASN A 172 2.13 -0.28 12.91
CA ASN A 172 3.23 -0.97 13.58
C ASN A 172 3.10 -0.88 15.12
N ASP A 173 4.03 -1.50 15.83
CA ASP A 173 4.07 -1.51 17.30
C ASP A 173 4.17 -0.12 17.96
N LYS A 174 4.58 0.90 17.20
CA LYS A 174 4.66 2.30 17.66
C LYS A 174 3.37 3.09 17.38
N GLY A 175 2.41 2.48 16.68
CA GLY A 175 1.17 3.13 16.24
C GLY A 175 1.36 4.01 15.00
N GLU A 176 2.46 3.85 14.28
CA GLU A 176 2.71 4.51 12.99
C GLU A 176 1.97 3.77 11.89
N LEU A 177 1.41 4.52 10.92
CA LEU A 177 0.71 3.94 9.79
C LEU A 177 1.70 3.29 8.83
N GLU A 178 1.47 2.03 8.46
CA GLU A 178 2.27 1.31 7.46
C GLU A 178 1.57 1.28 6.09
N CYS A 179 0.31 0.93 6.09
CA CYS A 179 -0.49 0.81 4.87
C CYS A 179 -1.98 0.68 5.18
N TYR A 180 -2.80 0.63 4.14
CA TYR A 180 -4.20 0.24 4.20
C TYR A 180 -4.44 -1.08 3.47
N CYS A 181 -5.36 -1.90 3.97
CA CYS A 181 -6.03 -2.90 3.18
C CYS A 181 -7.37 -2.32 2.71
N PRO A 182 -7.52 -1.93 1.43
CA PRO A 182 -8.81 -1.52 0.90
C PRO A 182 -9.72 -2.73 0.78
N TYR A 183 -11.03 -2.51 0.91
CA TYR A 183 -12.01 -3.55 0.61
C TYR A 183 -11.89 -3.96 -0.87
N CYS A 184 -11.39 -5.14 -1.12
CA CYS A 184 -11.32 -5.70 -2.47
C CYS A 184 -12.70 -6.20 -2.87
N ILE A 185 -13.42 -5.43 -3.70
CA ILE A 185 -14.75 -5.78 -4.23
C ILE A 185 -14.66 -7.01 -5.17
N HIS A 186 -13.49 -7.37 -5.62
CA HIS A 186 -13.26 -8.58 -6.39
C HIS A 186 -13.00 -9.75 -5.42
N GLY A 187 -14.11 -10.34 -4.96
CA GLY A 187 -14.09 -11.64 -4.31
C GLY A 187 -13.37 -12.64 -5.19
N GLY A 188 -12.44 -13.35 -4.62
CA GLY A 188 -11.78 -14.46 -5.27
C GLY A 188 -10.27 -14.40 -5.26
N TYR A 189 -9.66 -14.37 -4.10
CA TYR A 189 -8.52 -15.22 -3.85
C TYR A 189 -9.06 -16.37 -2.99
N ASP A 190 -9.67 -17.34 -3.67
CA ASP A 190 -9.78 -18.68 -3.11
C ASP A 190 -8.35 -19.18 -2.96
N ASP A 191 -7.86 -19.23 -1.72
CA ASP A 191 -6.61 -19.91 -1.36
C ASP A 191 -6.85 -21.43 -1.40
N ASP A 192 -7.16 -21.96 -2.59
CA ASP A 192 -7.12 -23.37 -2.91
C ASP A 192 -6.31 -23.54 -4.21
N ASP A 193 -4.95 -23.35 -4.11
CA ASP A 193 -3.94 -24.03 -4.93
C ASP A 193 -2.52 -23.77 -4.37
#